data_6a2ad4a84c2ad8d2d344d6730519034d
#
_entry.id   6a2ad4a84c2ad8d2d344d6730519034d
#
_cell.length_a   1.000
_cell.length_b   1.000
_cell.length_c   1.000
_cell.angle_alpha   90.00
_cell.angle_beta   90.00
_cell.angle_gamma   90.00
#
_symmetry.space_group_name_H-M   'P 1'
#
loop_
_entity.id
_entity.type
_entity.pdbx_description
1 polymer ?
#
loop_
_entity_poly.entity_id
_entity_poly.type
_entity_poly.pdbx_seq_one_letter_code
_entity_poly.pdbx_strand_id
1 'polypeptide(L)'
;MRAEAIFFALWCLLAPAVFPGTERSPHELYDAIKALRVDSSNVYRIAPAHHVQLRRGDAVLSFEEGTLTFFSPLDGQITCAVFSGRGHVLAAPREPVEKQQMGRFLGAPVLDQEFINGYVRFTDDTAGELLRQFRAANLVAQTDASVGAQWDSAVTHLNPSYTLRILFDRLSPNPKPCFYAGLEGAATGPFDVVLDAQRDEQFLLGQVHKAGGRTLYDVWTSHRVPDSPVFPVAFRALHYSIETSISPNNSLDATASVRLRAETGAERVLVFQLSRALTIDSVTGEHGESLPFFQNEGMNLQERSARGNDYLDVVLPQTPSGRQEFTLHFHYRGNVIQDAGNGVLFVGARESWYPHLGDSAEFSAYDFVLRWPHKLRLIATGSKLEEHEDGEFRVGHWKTEKPMSVAGFNLGEYASASVTSGARSIDVYANRQLEEDLRKRLTLHDADILSLPSVRFGSASTAHSVVPPAPSPSPADALKQLGK
;
A
#
# COMPACT_ATOMS: atom_id res chain seq x y z
N MET A 1 64.04 -52.90 -26.31
CA MET A 1 62.61 -52.70 -26.00
C MET A 1 62.48 -51.90 -24.68
N ARG A 2 62.28 -50.64 -24.75
CA ARG A 2 62.14 -49.74 -23.57
C ARG A 2 60.68 -49.59 -23.29
N ALA A 3 60.19 -49.87 -22.07
CA ALA A 3 58.84 -49.62 -21.60
C ALA A 3 58.82 -48.22 -20.97
N GLU A 4 58.08 -47.35 -21.52
CA GLU A 4 57.73 -46.02 -20.94
C GLU A 4 56.55 -46.15 -20.00
N ALA A 5 56.78 -45.83 -18.74
CA ALA A 5 55.73 -45.75 -17.72
C ALA A 5 55.12 -44.33 -17.76
N ILE A 6 53.83 -44.22 -18.10
CA ILE A 6 53.03 -42.99 -18.06
C ILE A 6 52.50 -42.83 -16.63
N PHE A 7 52.99 -41.78 -15.91
CA PHE A 7 52.49 -41.34 -14.63
C PHE A 7 51.25 -40.47 -14.89
N PHE A 8 50.04 -40.97 -14.56
CA PHE A 8 48.84 -40.17 -14.48
C PHE A 8 48.77 -39.47 -13.09
N ALA A 9 49.06 -38.20 -13.05
CA ALA A 9 48.86 -37.39 -11.84
C ALA A 9 47.36 -37.08 -11.70
N LEU A 10 46.71 -37.71 -10.70
CA LEU A 10 45.34 -37.46 -10.30
C LEU A 10 45.30 -36.15 -9.50
N TRP A 11 44.94 -35.05 -10.16
CA TRP A 11 44.67 -33.77 -9.48
C TRP A 11 43.26 -33.84 -8.89
N CYS A 12 43.14 -34.19 -7.61
CA CYS A 12 41.91 -33.99 -6.83
C CYS A 12 41.67 -32.49 -6.69
N LEU A 13 40.73 -31.96 -7.48
CA LEU A 13 40.12 -30.68 -7.25
C LEU A 13 39.35 -30.76 -5.93
N LEU A 14 39.98 -30.31 -4.84
CA LEU A 14 39.27 -29.92 -3.61
C LEU A 14 38.41 -28.71 -3.95
N ALA A 15 37.13 -28.95 -4.32
CA ALA A 15 36.15 -27.90 -4.26
C ALA A 15 36.06 -27.42 -2.81
N PRO A 16 36.09 -26.11 -2.54
CA PRO A 16 35.87 -25.62 -1.19
C PRO A 16 34.49 -26.11 -0.74
N ALA A 17 34.45 -26.81 0.39
CA ALA A 17 33.21 -27.16 1.05
C ALA A 17 32.55 -25.83 1.43
N VAL A 18 31.53 -25.42 0.65
CA VAL A 18 30.59 -24.38 1.06
C VAL A 18 29.83 -25.00 2.22
N PHE A 19 30.22 -24.67 3.44
CA PHE A 19 29.40 -24.92 4.60
C PHE A 19 28.08 -24.12 4.33
N PRO A 20 26.92 -24.77 4.34
CA PRO A 20 25.69 -24.02 4.33
C PRO A 20 25.67 -23.20 5.62
N GLY A 21 26.01 -21.92 5.53
CA GLY A 21 25.66 -20.96 6.59
C GLY A 21 24.18 -21.13 6.82
N THR A 22 23.79 -21.33 8.08
CA THR A 22 22.36 -21.40 8.47
C THR A 22 21.66 -20.17 7.87
N GLU A 23 20.86 -20.41 6.85
CA GLU A 23 20.10 -19.36 6.19
C GLU A 23 19.19 -18.72 7.27
N ARG A 24 19.29 -17.41 7.46
CA ARG A 24 18.49 -16.70 8.46
C ARG A 24 17.02 -16.92 8.18
N SER A 25 16.23 -17.11 9.22
CA SER A 25 14.77 -17.09 9.10
C SER A 25 14.30 -15.73 8.61
N PRO A 26 13.12 -15.61 8.00
CA PRO A 26 12.60 -14.31 7.55
C PRO A 26 12.54 -13.26 8.67
N HIS A 27 12.21 -13.64 9.90
CA HIS A 27 12.19 -12.73 11.05
C HIS A 27 13.60 -12.30 11.48
N GLU A 28 14.55 -13.20 11.54
CA GLU A 28 15.95 -12.86 11.84
C GLU A 28 16.54 -11.92 10.78
N LEU A 29 16.20 -12.14 9.50
CA LEU A 29 16.64 -11.28 8.42
C LEU A 29 15.99 -9.88 8.53
N TYR A 30 14.71 -9.83 8.83
CA TYR A 30 13.98 -8.58 9.08
C TYR A 30 14.61 -7.77 10.21
N ASP A 31 14.86 -8.42 11.37
CA ASP A 31 15.50 -7.79 12.52
C ASP A 31 16.91 -7.29 12.20
N ALA A 32 17.67 -8.08 11.42
CA ALA A 32 19.00 -7.68 10.98
C ALA A 32 18.96 -6.45 10.05
N ILE A 33 17.97 -6.34 9.14
CA ILE A 33 17.77 -5.17 8.29
C ILE A 33 17.41 -3.93 9.12
N LYS A 34 16.54 -4.06 10.13
CA LYS A 34 16.20 -2.97 11.06
C LYS A 34 17.37 -2.53 11.93
N ALA A 35 18.24 -3.47 12.29
CA ALA A 35 19.38 -3.23 13.14
C ALA A 35 20.57 -2.58 12.42
N LEU A 36 20.52 -2.40 11.10
CA LEU A 36 21.60 -1.78 10.33
C LEU A 36 21.93 -0.39 10.86
N ARG A 37 23.22 -0.08 10.95
CA ARG A 37 23.75 1.21 11.41
C ARG A 37 24.78 1.74 10.43
N VAL A 38 25.01 3.03 10.53
CA VAL A 38 26.03 3.75 9.76
C VAL A 38 27.41 3.13 10.05
N ASP A 39 28.15 2.79 9.00
CA ASP A 39 29.53 2.30 9.11
C ASP A 39 30.50 3.47 9.17
N SER A 40 30.88 3.86 10.39
CA SER A 40 31.81 4.96 10.63
C SER A 40 33.23 4.74 10.05
N SER A 41 33.55 3.56 9.55
CA SER A 41 34.81 3.29 8.84
C SER A 41 34.69 3.49 7.30
N ASN A 42 33.48 3.74 6.81
CA ASN A 42 33.16 3.80 5.38
C ASN A 42 32.56 5.17 4.98
N VAL A 43 33.26 6.24 5.36
CA VAL A 43 32.87 7.64 5.22
C VAL A 43 33.59 8.26 4.02
N TYR A 44 32.86 8.81 3.06
CA TYR A 44 33.40 9.51 1.89
C TYR A 44 33.12 11.01 1.99
N ARG A 45 34.21 11.84 1.94
CA ARG A 45 34.08 13.29 1.92
C ARG A 45 34.06 13.78 0.48
N ILE A 46 32.94 14.36 0.09
CA ILE A 46 32.69 14.93 -1.25
C ILE A 46 33.03 16.43 -1.21
N ALA A 47 33.86 16.88 -2.15
CA ALA A 47 34.22 18.28 -2.32
C ALA A 47 33.58 18.83 -3.61
N PRO A 48 33.36 20.14 -3.74
CA PRO A 48 32.70 20.74 -4.91
C PRO A 48 33.30 20.37 -6.27
N ALA A 49 34.61 20.12 -6.30
CA ALA A 49 35.32 19.69 -7.51
C ALA A 49 35.07 18.24 -7.93
N HIS A 50 34.45 17.41 -7.06
CA HIS A 50 34.30 15.98 -7.24
C HIS A 50 32.89 15.50 -6.83
N HIS A 51 31.87 16.24 -7.28
CA HIS A 51 30.49 15.85 -7.01
C HIS A 51 30.14 14.49 -7.64
N VAL A 52 29.27 13.76 -6.99
CA VAL A 52 28.75 12.49 -7.49
C VAL A 52 27.25 12.59 -7.74
N GLN A 53 26.75 11.78 -8.67
CA GLN A 53 25.35 11.86 -9.10
C GLN A 53 24.70 10.48 -9.16
N LEU A 54 23.43 10.42 -8.83
CA LEU A 54 22.56 9.28 -9.07
C LEU A 54 21.40 9.72 -9.95
N ARG A 55 21.16 8.96 -11.02
CA ARG A 55 19.96 9.15 -11.85
C ARG A 55 18.95 8.05 -11.52
N ARG A 56 17.73 8.46 -11.15
CA ARG A 56 16.63 7.54 -10.85
C ARG A 56 15.35 8.05 -11.50
N GLY A 57 14.92 7.33 -12.56
CA GLY A 57 13.81 7.79 -13.40
C GLY A 57 14.09 9.17 -13.99
N ASP A 58 13.17 10.10 -13.76
CA ASP A 58 13.27 11.48 -14.21
C ASP A 58 14.03 12.40 -13.21
N ALA A 59 14.50 11.86 -12.08
CA ALA A 59 15.29 12.60 -11.10
C ALA A 59 16.80 12.38 -11.26
N VAL A 60 17.56 13.45 -11.03
CA VAL A 60 19.02 13.44 -10.85
C VAL A 60 19.33 14.02 -9.46
N LEU A 61 19.94 13.20 -8.62
CA LEU A 61 20.42 13.61 -7.30
C LEU A 61 21.92 13.87 -7.42
N SER A 62 22.36 15.07 -7.11
CA SER A 62 23.77 15.48 -7.10
C SER A 62 24.20 15.70 -5.65
N PHE A 63 25.23 14.98 -5.21
CA PHE A 63 25.88 15.19 -3.92
C PHE A 63 27.11 16.07 -4.18
N GLU A 64 27.02 17.37 -3.81
CA GLU A 64 27.98 18.36 -4.26
C GLU A 64 29.11 18.60 -3.26
N GLU A 65 28.78 18.68 -1.98
CA GLU A 65 29.74 18.92 -0.91
C GLU A 65 29.21 18.34 0.41
N GLY A 66 30.04 17.59 1.12
CA GLY A 66 29.64 17.01 2.40
C GLY A 66 30.18 15.61 2.61
N THR A 67 29.42 14.82 3.34
CA THR A 67 29.79 13.47 3.77
C THR A 67 28.73 12.46 3.34
N LEU A 68 29.14 11.45 2.57
CA LEU A 68 28.31 10.30 2.27
C LEU A 68 28.88 9.07 2.96
N THR A 69 28.01 8.33 3.66
CA THR A 69 28.43 7.19 4.46
C THR A 69 27.51 6.01 4.22
N PHE A 70 28.07 4.86 3.94
CA PHE A 70 27.31 3.63 3.83
C PHE A 70 26.98 3.04 5.19
N PHE A 71 25.97 2.19 5.22
CA PHE A 71 25.70 1.34 6.38
C PHE A 71 26.53 0.06 6.30
N SER A 72 26.67 -0.60 7.45
CA SER A 72 27.29 -1.91 7.51
C SER A 72 26.61 -2.88 6.53
N PRO A 73 27.38 -3.66 5.75
CA PRO A 73 26.80 -4.60 4.81
C PRO A 73 26.06 -5.73 5.54
N LEU A 74 24.92 -6.14 5.00
CA LEU A 74 24.20 -7.34 5.42
C LEU A 74 24.46 -8.44 4.41
N ASP A 75 25.08 -9.54 4.85
CA ASP A 75 25.48 -10.66 4.00
C ASP A 75 26.29 -10.21 2.76
N GLY A 76 27.20 -9.25 2.97
CA GLY A 76 28.06 -8.68 1.94
C GLY A 76 27.40 -7.63 1.02
N GLN A 77 26.14 -7.28 1.23
CA GLN A 77 25.43 -6.29 0.44
C GLN A 77 25.14 -5.01 1.24
N ILE A 78 25.45 -3.87 0.65
CA ILE A 78 25.10 -2.56 1.17
C ILE A 78 23.73 -2.18 0.61
N THR A 79 22.80 -1.82 1.48
CA THR A 79 21.41 -1.47 1.12
C THR A 79 20.98 -0.10 1.62
N CYS A 80 21.89 0.64 2.25
CA CYS A 80 21.58 1.94 2.82
C CYS A 80 22.80 2.86 2.83
N ALA A 81 22.53 4.16 2.66
CA ALA A 81 23.52 5.23 2.82
C ALA A 81 22.87 6.47 3.41
N VAL A 82 23.66 7.31 4.04
CA VAL A 82 23.28 8.65 4.50
C VAL A 82 24.19 9.70 3.90
N PHE A 83 23.62 10.88 3.71
CA PHE A 83 24.36 12.06 3.24
C PHE A 83 24.07 13.25 4.16
N SER A 84 25.09 14.01 4.44
CA SER A 84 24.99 15.27 5.16
C SER A 84 25.90 16.31 4.50
N GLY A 85 25.32 17.42 4.04
CA GLY A 85 26.05 18.44 3.30
C GLY A 85 25.15 19.17 2.34
N ARG A 86 25.72 19.70 1.24
CA ARG A 86 24.98 20.38 0.19
C ARG A 86 24.82 19.44 -1.00
N GLY A 87 23.58 19.15 -1.32
CA GLY A 87 23.21 18.41 -2.52
C GLY A 87 22.13 19.14 -3.31
N HIS A 88 21.87 18.67 -4.52
CA HIS A 88 20.88 19.24 -5.41
C HIS A 88 20.07 18.13 -6.09
N VAL A 89 18.77 18.31 -6.19
CA VAL A 89 17.88 17.44 -6.95
C VAL A 89 17.21 18.18 -8.08
N LEU A 90 17.31 17.63 -9.27
CA LEU A 90 16.58 18.08 -10.45
C LEU A 90 15.67 16.94 -10.90
N ALA A 91 14.36 17.19 -10.96
CA ALA A 91 13.42 16.24 -11.53
C ALA A 91 12.49 16.93 -12.53
N ALA A 92 12.46 16.40 -13.75
CA ALA A 92 11.71 16.96 -14.86
C ALA A 92 10.90 15.86 -15.56
N PRO A 93 9.65 15.61 -15.14
CA PRO A 93 8.78 14.66 -15.80
C PRO A 93 8.63 14.96 -17.29
N ARG A 94 8.51 13.93 -18.11
CA ARG A 94 8.33 14.08 -19.56
C ARG A 94 6.90 14.46 -19.93
N GLU A 95 5.94 13.84 -19.24
CA GLU A 95 4.52 13.94 -19.57
C GLU A 95 3.93 15.29 -19.14
N PRO A 96 3.11 15.94 -20.00
CA PRO A 96 2.48 17.23 -19.67
C PRO A 96 1.58 17.18 -18.44
N VAL A 97 0.89 16.05 -18.20
CA VAL A 97 0.00 15.87 -17.06
C VAL A 97 0.80 15.90 -15.76
N GLU A 98 1.92 15.21 -15.72
CA GLU A 98 2.83 15.17 -14.58
C GLU A 98 3.46 16.55 -14.29
N LYS A 99 3.85 17.28 -15.34
CA LYS A 99 4.31 18.68 -15.22
C LYS A 99 3.23 19.58 -14.61
N GLN A 100 1.98 19.41 -15.05
CA GLN A 100 0.88 20.19 -14.53
C GLN A 100 0.60 19.85 -13.06
N GLN A 101 0.70 18.57 -12.67
CA GLN A 101 0.53 18.14 -11.29
C GLN A 101 1.62 18.71 -10.40
N MET A 102 2.90 18.61 -10.79
CA MET A 102 4.00 19.26 -10.07
C MET A 102 3.79 20.76 -9.93
N GLY A 103 3.32 21.43 -10.97
CA GLY A 103 2.99 22.85 -10.94
C GLY A 103 1.94 23.25 -9.89
N ARG A 104 1.03 22.36 -9.57
CA ARG A 104 0.00 22.60 -8.51
C ARG A 104 0.60 22.55 -7.11
N PHE A 105 1.59 21.70 -6.86
CA PHE A 105 2.20 21.52 -5.55
C PHE A 105 3.42 22.43 -5.36
N LEU A 106 4.26 22.58 -6.38
CA LEU A 106 5.55 23.26 -6.30
C LEU A 106 5.54 24.67 -6.91
N GLY A 107 4.47 25.04 -7.62
CA GLY A 107 4.43 26.29 -8.40
C GLY A 107 5.30 26.25 -9.69
N ALA A 108 5.96 25.14 -9.97
CA ALA A 108 6.83 24.95 -11.12
C ALA A 108 6.65 23.53 -11.73
N PRO A 109 6.79 23.37 -13.06
CA PRO A 109 6.61 22.08 -13.73
C PRO A 109 7.80 21.12 -13.55
N VAL A 110 8.81 21.53 -12.81
CA VAL A 110 10.02 20.79 -12.50
C VAL A 110 10.37 20.99 -11.03
N LEU A 111 10.97 19.99 -10.40
CA LEU A 111 11.63 20.14 -9.10
C LEU A 111 13.08 20.51 -9.36
N ASP A 112 13.52 21.66 -8.86
CA ASP A 112 14.88 22.17 -8.89
C ASP A 112 15.19 22.71 -7.50
N GLN A 113 15.90 21.91 -6.68
CA GLN A 113 15.98 22.14 -5.25
C GLN A 113 17.28 21.68 -4.64
N GLU A 114 17.84 22.50 -3.74
CA GLU A 114 18.92 22.07 -2.83
C GLU A 114 18.37 21.21 -1.69
N PHE A 115 19.16 20.25 -1.21
CA PHE A 115 18.91 19.48 0.01
C PHE A 115 20.17 19.44 0.88
N ILE A 116 19.96 19.26 2.18
CA ILE A 116 21.05 19.31 3.19
C ILE A 116 21.33 17.95 3.82
N ASN A 117 20.34 17.06 3.87
CA ASN A 117 20.48 15.71 4.39
C ASN A 117 19.75 14.74 3.46
N GLY A 118 20.23 13.51 3.42
CA GLY A 118 19.61 12.43 2.67
C GLY A 118 19.77 11.09 3.38
N TYR A 119 18.68 10.32 3.42
CA TYR A 119 18.65 8.94 3.84
C TYR A 119 18.22 8.10 2.65
N VAL A 120 19.08 7.19 2.21
CA VAL A 120 18.88 6.44 0.96
C VAL A 120 18.83 4.94 1.26
N ARG A 121 17.77 4.28 0.77
CA ARG A 121 17.61 2.82 0.82
C ARG A 121 17.54 2.26 -0.59
N PHE A 122 18.15 1.10 -0.81
CA PHE A 122 18.19 0.54 -2.17
C PHE A 122 18.45 -0.97 -2.17
N THR A 123 17.99 -1.62 -3.23
CA THR A 123 18.31 -3.00 -3.60
C THR A 123 18.89 -3.09 -5.03
N ASP A 124 18.97 -1.94 -5.72
CA ASP A 124 19.64 -1.79 -7.01
C ASP A 124 21.17 -1.64 -6.86
N ASP A 125 21.88 -1.34 -7.94
CA ASP A 125 23.34 -1.15 -7.95
C ASP A 125 23.80 0.24 -7.43
N THR A 126 23.01 0.92 -6.61
CA THR A 126 23.36 2.26 -6.08
C THR A 126 24.72 2.28 -5.39
N ALA A 127 25.02 1.30 -4.52
CA ALA A 127 26.31 1.24 -3.85
C ALA A 127 27.47 1.08 -4.86
N GLY A 128 27.32 0.18 -5.83
CA GLY A 128 28.32 -0.03 -6.88
C GLY A 128 28.53 1.21 -7.73
N GLU A 129 27.45 1.92 -8.10
CA GLU A 129 27.48 3.16 -8.86
C GLU A 129 28.25 4.27 -8.11
N LEU A 130 27.94 4.49 -6.83
CA LEU A 130 28.63 5.47 -5.99
C LEU A 130 30.10 5.11 -5.80
N LEU A 131 30.42 3.87 -5.52
CA LEU A 131 31.81 3.41 -5.34
C LEU A 131 32.64 3.54 -6.62
N ARG A 132 32.05 3.37 -7.80
CA ARG A 132 32.73 3.63 -9.08
C ARG A 132 33.06 5.12 -9.24
N GLN A 133 32.10 6.00 -8.91
CA GLN A 133 32.32 7.45 -8.97
C GLN A 133 33.36 7.92 -7.94
N PHE A 134 33.33 7.40 -6.73
CA PHE A 134 34.34 7.70 -5.70
C PHE A 134 35.74 7.32 -6.16
N ARG A 135 35.89 6.13 -6.75
CA ARG A 135 37.20 5.70 -7.31
C ARG A 135 37.65 6.62 -8.45
N ALA A 136 36.75 7.00 -9.35
CA ALA A 136 37.06 7.91 -10.45
C ALA A 136 37.47 9.31 -9.97
N ALA A 137 36.90 9.77 -8.85
CA ALA A 137 37.25 11.02 -8.19
C ALA A 137 38.42 10.90 -7.19
N ASN A 138 39.07 9.74 -7.07
CA ASN A 138 40.11 9.44 -6.09
C ASN A 138 39.67 9.69 -4.63
N LEU A 139 38.38 9.56 -4.33
CA LEU A 139 37.87 9.63 -2.95
C LEU A 139 38.14 8.31 -2.22
N VAL A 140 38.72 8.39 -1.05
CA VAL A 140 39.06 7.24 -0.21
C VAL A 140 38.17 7.25 1.04
N ALA A 141 37.70 6.08 1.43
CA ALA A 141 36.96 5.90 2.67
C ALA A 141 37.83 6.33 3.87
N GLN A 142 37.24 7.04 4.80
CA GLN A 142 37.85 7.52 6.04
C GLN A 142 37.05 7.00 7.23
N THR A 143 37.70 6.88 8.37
CA THR A 143 37.03 6.59 9.64
C THR A 143 36.64 7.91 10.32
N ASP A 144 35.36 8.08 10.62
CA ASP A 144 34.84 9.22 11.34
C ASP A 144 33.67 8.81 12.27
N ALA A 145 34.00 8.58 13.53
CA ALA A 145 33.02 8.14 14.54
C ALA A 145 31.91 9.17 14.80
N SER A 146 32.14 10.45 14.49
CA SER A 146 31.14 11.50 14.71
C SER A 146 29.92 11.35 13.81
N VAL A 147 30.10 10.78 12.60
CA VAL A 147 29.02 10.55 11.64
C VAL A 147 28.02 9.53 12.16
N GLY A 148 28.51 8.41 12.73
CA GLY A 148 27.64 7.42 13.37
C GLY A 148 26.78 8.04 14.46
N ALA A 149 27.40 8.76 15.39
CA ALA A 149 26.70 9.41 16.49
C ALA A 149 25.67 10.46 16.02
N GLN A 150 25.97 11.19 14.94
CA GLN A 150 25.05 12.16 14.35
C GLN A 150 23.76 11.51 13.82
N TRP A 151 23.88 10.32 13.21
CA TRP A 151 22.77 9.63 12.53
C TRP A 151 22.03 8.61 13.41
N ASP A 152 22.59 8.15 14.54
CA ASP A 152 22.02 7.07 15.35
C ASP A 152 20.55 7.29 15.74
N SER A 153 20.21 8.50 16.20
CA SER A 153 18.83 8.82 16.57
C SER A 153 17.90 8.85 15.34
N ALA A 154 18.33 9.49 14.25
CA ALA A 154 17.53 9.58 13.02
C ALA A 154 17.32 8.20 12.39
N VAL A 155 18.35 7.38 12.33
CA VAL A 155 18.31 6.02 11.75
C VAL A 155 17.31 5.14 12.48
N THR A 156 17.21 5.24 13.79
CA THR A 156 16.23 4.47 14.59
C THR A 156 14.79 4.73 14.14
N HIS A 157 14.48 5.96 13.70
CA HIS A 157 13.15 6.35 13.22
C HIS A 157 12.97 6.11 11.71
N LEU A 158 14.07 6.14 10.93
CA LEU A 158 14.03 6.02 9.47
C LEU A 158 14.13 4.55 9.00
N ASN A 159 14.88 3.70 9.72
CA ASN A 159 15.10 2.29 9.34
C ASN A 159 13.82 1.46 9.16
N PRO A 160 12.73 1.65 9.92
CA PRO A 160 11.48 0.93 9.66
C PRO A 160 10.95 1.17 8.24
N SER A 161 11.18 2.37 7.69
CA SER A 161 10.77 2.69 6.32
C SER A 161 11.52 1.82 5.32
N TYR A 162 10.79 1.23 4.39
CA TYR A 162 11.33 0.35 3.35
C TYR A 162 12.00 -0.95 3.82
N THR A 163 11.98 -1.27 5.12
CA THR A 163 12.57 -2.52 5.63
C THR A 163 11.89 -3.75 5.02
N LEU A 164 10.55 -3.78 4.96
CA LEU A 164 9.82 -4.86 4.28
C LEU A 164 10.16 -4.93 2.79
N ARG A 165 10.30 -3.79 2.13
CA ARG A 165 10.64 -3.77 0.72
C ARG A 165 12.03 -4.35 0.43
N ILE A 166 12.99 -4.10 1.32
CA ILE A 166 14.32 -4.72 1.23
C ILE A 166 14.25 -6.21 1.57
N LEU A 167 13.49 -6.58 2.61
CA LEU A 167 13.27 -7.97 2.99
C LEU A 167 12.66 -8.76 1.83
N PHE A 168 11.67 -8.19 1.14
CA PHE A 168 11.07 -8.79 -0.05
C PHE A 168 12.13 -9.17 -1.08
N ASP A 169 12.96 -8.22 -1.49
CA ASP A 169 14.02 -8.47 -2.48
C ASP A 169 15.09 -9.46 -2.00
N ARG A 170 15.37 -9.47 -0.69
CA ARG A 170 16.33 -10.42 -0.10
C ARG A 170 15.78 -11.85 -0.05
N LEU A 171 14.48 -12.02 0.07
CA LEU A 171 13.80 -13.31 0.09
C LEU A 171 13.36 -13.78 -1.29
N SER A 172 13.22 -12.85 -2.24
CA SER A 172 12.79 -13.15 -3.60
C SER A 172 13.91 -13.83 -4.40
N PRO A 173 13.61 -14.94 -5.10
CA PRO A 173 14.54 -15.51 -6.09
C PRO A 173 14.80 -14.57 -7.28
N ASN A 174 13.88 -13.64 -7.54
CA ASN A 174 13.95 -12.66 -8.63
C ASN A 174 13.71 -11.25 -8.06
N PRO A 175 14.70 -10.65 -7.39
CA PRO A 175 14.55 -9.34 -6.77
C PRO A 175 14.19 -8.27 -7.82
N LYS A 176 13.32 -7.36 -7.43
CA LYS A 176 12.89 -6.23 -8.25
C LYS A 176 13.55 -4.98 -7.70
N PRO A 177 14.44 -4.31 -8.46
CA PRO A 177 15.23 -3.21 -7.91
C PRO A 177 14.36 -2.09 -7.35
N CYS A 178 14.78 -1.59 -6.18
CA CYS A 178 14.15 -0.49 -5.48
C CYS A 178 15.21 0.54 -5.07
N PHE A 179 14.84 1.81 -5.21
CA PHE A 179 15.58 2.96 -4.70
C PHE A 179 14.61 3.91 -4.00
N TYR A 180 14.97 4.32 -2.82
CA TYR A 180 14.27 5.33 -2.02
C TYR A 180 15.27 6.36 -1.50
N ALA A 181 14.97 7.63 -1.63
CA ALA A 181 15.71 8.71 -0.98
C ALA A 181 14.73 9.64 -0.27
N GLY A 182 14.81 9.68 1.07
CA GLY A 182 14.20 10.73 1.89
C GLY A 182 15.18 11.88 2.01
N LEU A 183 14.84 13.04 1.46
CA LEU A 183 15.68 14.22 1.37
C LEU A 183 15.12 15.34 2.21
N GLU A 184 15.99 16.10 2.87
CA GLU A 184 15.62 17.33 3.56
C GLU A 184 15.91 18.54 2.68
N GLY A 185 14.89 19.00 1.96
CA GLY A 185 14.99 20.15 1.06
C GLY A 185 15.13 21.46 1.80
N ALA A 186 15.99 22.35 1.32
CA ALA A 186 16.28 23.64 1.95
C ALA A 186 15.05 24.57 2.00
N ALA A 187 14.16 24.51 1.01
CA ALA A 187 12.96 25.33 0.95
C ALA A 187 11.66 24.54 1.15
N THR A 188 11.57 23.29 0.67
CA THR A 188 10.34 22.48 0.73
C THR A 188 10.20 21.67 2.01
N GLY A 189 11.28 21.53 2.81
CA GLY A 189 11.35 20.56 3.89
C GLY A 189 11.49 19.12 3.39
N PRO A 190 11.13 18.11 4.22
CA PRO A 190 11.33 16.70 3.85
C PRO A 190 10.46 16.27 2.67
N PHE A 191 11.05 15.60 1.71
CA PHE A 191 10.37 15.00 0.55
C PHE A 191 11.05 13.70 0.12
N ASP A 192 10.35 12.91 -0.68
CA ASP A 192 10.78 11.58 -1.09
C ASP A 192 10.97 11.48 -2.60
N VAL A 193 12.04 10.78 -3.01
CA VAL A 193 12.30 10.34 -4.38
C VAL A 193 12.29 8.81 -4.38
N VAL A 194 11.41 8.20 -5.16
CA VAL A 194 11.27 6.74 -5.21
C VAL A 194 11.37 6.26 -6.64
N LEU A 195 12.10 5.17 -6.83
CA LEU A 195 12.05 4.35 -8.03
C LEU A 195 11.91 2.89 -7.58
N ASP A 196 10.74 2.29 -7.77
CA ASP A 196 10.45 0.94 -7.31
C ASP A 196 9.85 0.11 -8.45
N ALA A 197 10.60 -0.89 -8.91
CA ALA A 197 10.20 -1.75 -10.01
C ALA A 197 9.00 -2.66 -9.67
N GLN A 198 8.63 -2.80 -8.39
CA GLN A 198 7.47 -3.58 -7.96
C GLN A 198 6.15 -2.82 -8.19
N ARG A 199 6.19 -1.50 -8.27
CA ARG A 199 5.01 -0.65 -8.42
C ARG A 199 4.60 -0.51 -9.89
N ASP A 200 3.32 -0.31 -10.14
CA ASP A 200 2.80 0.02 -11.48
C ASP A 200 3.33 1.38 -11.94
N GLU A 201 3.25 2.40 -11.06
CA GLU A 201 3.88 3.69 -11.20
C GLU A 201 5.22 3.68 -10.49
N GLN A 202 6.26 3.32 -11.23
CA GLN A 202 7.58 3.01 -10.69
C GLN A 202 8.32 4.21 -10.12
N PHE A 203 8.15 5.38 -10.73
CA PHE A 203 8.74 6.63 -10.27
C PHE A 203 7.73 7.45 -9.49
N LEU A 204 8.15 8.00 -8.35
CA LEU A 204 7.32 8.85 -7.51
C LEU A 204 8.16 9.94 -6.84
N LEU A 205 7.64 11.16 -6.85
CA LEU A 205 8.06 12.26 -5.99
C LEU A 205 6.90 12.69 -5.11
N GLY A 206 7.16 12.92 -3.84
CA GLY A 206 6.10 13.34 -2.94
C GLY A 206 6.60 13.86 -1.61
N GLN A 207 5.66 14.38 -0.83
CA GLN A 207 5.93 14.98 0.48
C GLN A 207 4.87 14.62 1.49
N VAL A 208 5.30 14.34 2.71
CA VAL A 208 4.40 14.27 3.87
C VAL A 208 4.15 15.68 4.40
N HIS A 209 2.88 16.04 4.54
CA HIS A 209 2.50 17.27 5.24
C HIS A 209 1.38 17.02 6.24
N LYS A 210 1.22 17.98 7.19
CA LYS A 210 0.15 17.95 8.19
C LYS A 210 -0.87 19.03 7.89
N ALA A 211 -2.14 18.65 7.73
CA ALA A 211 -3.24 19.58 7.54
C ALA A 211 -4.46 19.15 8.35
N GLY A 212 -5.06 20.09 9.10
CA GLY A 212 -6.25 19.84 9.90
C GLY A 212 -6.11 18.70 10.92
N GLY A 213 -4.93 18.52 11.52
CA GLY A 213 -4.61 17.46 12.47
C GLY A 213 -4.41 16.08 11.82
N ARG A 214 -4.38 16.01 10.49
CA ARG A 214 -4.13 14.78 9.72
C ARG A 214 -2.75 14.83 9.08
N THR A 215 -2.11 13.69 9.00
CA THR A 215 -0.92 13.49 8.17
C THR A 215 -1.39 13.08 6.78
N LEU A 216 -0.99 13.82 5.77
CA LEU A 216 -1.31 13.60 4.37
C LEU A 216 -0.02 13.36 3.59
N TYR A 217 -0.12 12.65 2.48
CA TYR A 217 0.99 12.48 1.54
C TYR A 217 0.60 13.08 0.19
N ASP A 218 1.31 14.13 -0.22
CA ASP A 218 1.13 14.78 -1.51
C ASP A 218 2.01 14.11 -2.54
N VAL A 219 1.40 13.47 -3.52
CA VAL A 219 2.10 12.94 -4.69
C VAL A 219 2.28 14.07 -5.69
N TRP A 220 3.50 14.56 -5.84
CA TRP A 220 3.83 15.63 -6.79
C TRP A 220 3.86 15.13 -8.22
N THR A 221 4.40 13.93 -8.43
CA THR A 221 4.33 13.19 -9.69
C THR A 221 4.46 11.69 -9.40
N SER A 222 3.76 10.87 -10.19
CA SER A 222 3.89 9.41 -10.13
C SER A 222 3.58 8.85 -11.51
N HIS A 223 4.53 8.10 -12.08
CA HIS A 223 4.37 7.55 -13.41
C HIS A 223 5.25 6.32 -13.65
N ARG A 224 4.92 5.61 -14.69
CA ARG A 224 5.75 4.50 -15.16
C ARG A 224 6.96 5.03 -15.90
N VAL A 225 8.14 4.51 -15.57
CA VAL A 225 9.38 4.87 -16.28
C VAL A 225 9.38 4.19 -17.66
N PRO A 226 9.54 4.95 -18.76
CA PRO A 226 9.67 4.39 -20.09
C PRO A 226 10.82 3.37 -20.15
N ASP A 227 10.62 2.30 -20.91
CA ASP A 227 11.60 1.22 -21.11
C ASP A 227 12.04 0.46 -19.83
N SER A 228 11.37 0.73 -18.69
CA SER A 228 11.59 -0.04 -17.48
C SER A 228 11.00 -1.45 -17.59
N PRO A 229 11.65 -2.47 -17.01
CA PRO A 229 11.13 -3.82 -17.01
C PRO A 229 9.71 -3.89 -16.44
N VAL A 230 8.84 -4.60 -17.13
CA VAL A 230 7.53 -4.98 -16.57
C VAL A 230 7.69 -6.35 -15.95
N PHE A 231 7.49 -6.41 -14.65
CA PHE A 231 7.47 -7.70 -13.97
C PHE A 231 6.06 -8.30 -14.07
N PRO A 232 5.93 -9.55 -14.50
CA PRO A 232 4.63 -10.20 -14.53
C PRO A 232 4.10 -10.35 -13.10
N VAL A 233 2.78 -10.34 -12.98
CA VAL A 233 2.09 -10.65 -11.73
C VAL A 233 2.52 -12.04 -11.26
N ALA A 234 3.06 -12.12 -10.04
CA ALA A 234 3.61 -13.36 -9.51
C ALA A 234 2.50 -14.31 -9.00
N PHE A 235 1.46 -13.75 -8.40
CA PHE A 235 0.35 -14.49 -7.81
C PHE A 235 -0.98 -13.84 -8.18
N ARG A 236 -2.01 -14.68 -8.31
CA ARG A 236 -3.39 -14.24 -8.54
C ARG A 236 -4.31 -14.86 -7.50
N ALA A 237 -5.18 -14.06 -6.91
CA ALA A 237 -6.24 -14.55 -6.05
C ALA A 237 -7.43 -14.99 -6.91
N LEU A 238 -7.81 -16.26 -6.75
CA LEU A 238 -8.90 -16.87 -7.51
C LEU A 238 -10.23 -16.80 -6.75
N HIS A 239 -10.17 -17.01 -5.44
CA HIS A 239 -11.35 -17.10 -4.60
C HIS A 239 -11.03 -16.68 -3.16
N TYR A 240 -11.94 -15.93 -2.57
CA TYR A 240 -11.96 -15.59 -1.16
C TYR A 240 -13.18 -16.24 -0.50
N SER A 241 -12.96 -17.05 0.54
CA SER A 241 -14.00 -17.52 1.45
C SER A 241 -13.77 -16.85 2.80
N ILE A 242 -14.72 -16.02 3.24
CA ILE A 242 -14.54 -15.18 4.42
C ILE A 242 -15.69 -15.40 5.39
N GLU A 243 -15.37 -15.83 6.61
CA GLU A 243 -16.29 -15.92 7.72
C GLU A 243 -16.02 -14.78 8.70
N THR A 244 -17.05 -14.02 9.04
CA THR A 244 -16.89 -12.80 9.84
C THR A 244 -17.96 -12.71 10.90
N SER A 245 -17.55 -12.43 12.14
CA SER A 245 -18.44 -12.07 13.25
C SER A 245 -18.29 -10.59 13.59
N ILE A 246 -19.38 -9.85 13.56
CA ILE A 246 -19.44 -8.43 13.92
C ILE A 246 -20.12 -8.32 15.30
N SER A 247 -19.38 -7.78 16.26
CA SER A 247 -19.88 -7.60 17.61
C SER A 247 -20.76 -6.34 17.76
N PRO A 248 -21.53 -6.19 18.85
CA PRO A 248 -22.36 -5.01 19.08
C PRO A 248 -21.60 -3.68 19.18
N ASN A 249 -20.28 -3.71 19.46
CA ASN A 249 -19.42 -2.53 19.47
C ASN A 249 -18.70 -2.29 18.13
N ASN A 250 -19.17 -2.94 17.06
CA ASN A 250 -18.63 -2.84 15.69
C ASN A 250 -17.20 -3.40 15.52
N SER A 251 -16.73 -4.21 16.45
CA SER A 251 -15.49 -4.96 16.29
C SER A 251 -15.73 -6.15 15.36
N LEU A 252 -14.77 -6.40 14.48
CA LEU A 252 -14.78 -7.48 13.51
C LEU A 252 -13.79 -8.56 13.96
N ASP A 253 -14.21 -9.82 13.91
CA ASP A 253 -13.39 -11.03 14.05
C ASP A 253 -13.65 -11.91 12.83
N ALA A 254 -12.60 -12.28 12.09
CA ALA A 254 -12.78 -12.92 10.81
C ALA A 254 -11.69 -13.96 10.50
N THR A 255 -12.11 -14.99 9.76
CA THR A 255 -11.21 -15.91 9.08
C THR A 255 -11.39 -15.76 7.57
N ALA A 256 -10.28 -15.71 6.84
CA ALA A 256 -10.30 -15.68 5.39
C ALA A 256 -9.46 -16.83 4.83
N SER A 257 -10.04 -17.62 3.96
CA SER A 257 -9.35 -18.62 3.13
C SER A 257 -9.20 -18.05 1.73
N VAL A 258 -7.96 -17.87 1.27
CA VAL A 258 -7.64 -17.27 -0.03
C VAL A 258 -7.02 -18.34 -0.90
N ARG A 259 -7.73 -18.76 -1.95
CA ARG A 259 -7.20 -19.66 -2.97
C ARG A 259 -6.43 -18.84 -4.00
N LEU A 260 -5.17 -19.16 -4.14
CA LEU A 260 -4.18 -18.46 -4.92
C LEU A 260 -3.65 -19.34 -6.06
N ARG A 261 -3.15 -18.70 -7.11
CA ARG A 261 -2.37 -19.37 -8.16
C ARG A 261 -1.07 -18.62 -8.37
N ALA A 262 0.04 -19.36 -8.37
CA ALA A 262 1.33 -18.85 -8.81
C ALA A 262 1.34 -18.70 -10.32
N GLU A 263 1.50 -17.50 -10.85
CA GLU A 263 1.50 -17.29 -12.32
C GLU A 263 2.87 -17.61 -12.94
N THR A 264 3.95 -17.23 -12.25
CA THR A 264 5.31 -17.34 -12.80
C THR A 264 6.18 -18.43 -12.17
N GLY A 265 5.87 -18.87 -10.95
CA GLY A 265 6.76 -19.76 -10.20
C GLY A 265 8.11 -19.13 -9.86
N ALA A 266 8.15 -17.81 -9.74
CA ALA A 266 9.39 -17.03 -9.59
C ALA A 266 9.46 -16.25 -8.29
N GLU A 267 8.43 -16.36 -7.43
CA GLU A 267 8.31 -15.59 -6.20
C GLU A 267 7.81 -16.47 -5.05
N ARG A 268 8.21 -16.15 -3.83
CA ARG A 268 7.75 -16.82 -2.61
C ARG A 268 7.21 -15.86 -1.54
N VAL A 269 7.30 -14.56 -1.77
CA VAL A 269 6.72 -13.55 -0.89
C VAL A 269 5.46 -13.01 -1.52
N LEU A 270 4.36 -13.10 -0.79
CA LEU A 270 3.08 -12.52 -1.19
C LEU A 270 2.86 -11.22 -0.45
N VAL A 271 2.48 -10.19 -1.19
CA VAL A 271 2.17 -8.88 -0.63
C VAL A 271 0.66 -8.67 -0.69
N PHE A 272 0.04 -8.64 0.48
CA PHE A 272 -1.38 -8.29 0.64
C PHE A 272 -1.51 -6.88 1.18
N GLN A 273 -2.66 -6.29 0.96
CA GLN A 273 -3.10 -5.07 1.64
C GLN A 273 -4.15 -5.41 2.68
N LEU A 274 -4.03 -4.81 3.85
CA LEU A 274 -4.99 -4.93 4.93
C LEU A 274 -5.14 -3.59 5.64
N SER A 275 -6.35 -3.25 6.09
CA SER A 275 -6.57 -2.04 6.89
C SER A 275 -5.70 -2.06 8.16
N ARG A 276 -5.10 -0.92 8.50
CA ARG A 276 -4.35 -0.73 9.75
C ARG A 276 -5.19 -0.90 11.00
N ALA A 277 -6.50 -0.80 10.87
CA ALA A 277 -7.44 -1.03 11.96
C ALA A 277 -7.65 -2.53 12.28
N LEU A 278 -7.02 -3.42 11.50
CA LEU A 278 -7.07 -4.87 11.67
C LEU A 278 -5.70 -5.41 12.07
N THR A 279 -5.69 -6.43 12.90
CA THR A 279 -4.48 -7.15 13.33
C THR A 279 -4.61 -8.61 12.92
N ILE A 280 -3.58 -9.15 12.28
CA ILE A 280 -3.47 -10.57 11.97
C ILE A 280 -3.01 -11.32 13.24
N ASP A 281 -3.77 -12.32 13.62
CA ASP A 281 -3.43 -13.23 14.72
C ASP A 281 -2.59 -14.41 14.20
N SER A 282 -2.92 -14.93 13.00
CA SER A 282 -2.18 -16.05 12.39
C SER A 282 -2.36 -16.09 10.87
N VAL A 283 -1.33 -16.62 10.22
CA VAL A 283 -1.37 -17.02 8.81
C VAL A 283 -0.89 -18.47 8.72
N THR A 284 -1.67 -19.33 8.08
CA THR A 284 -1.31 -20.73 7.86
C THR A 284 -1.45 -21.11 6.39
N GLY A 285 -0.65 -22.09 5.97
CA GLY A 285 -0.76 -22.70 4.66
C GLY A 285 -1.84 -23.78 4.61
N GLU A 286 -1.94 -24.43 3.45
CA GLU A 286 -2.99 -25.42 3.14
C GLU A 286 -3.05 -26.60 4.09
N HIS A 287 -1.93 -26.98 4.70
CA HIS A 287 -1.84 -28.11 5.63
C HIS A 287 -1.80 -27.67 7.09
N GLY A 288 -2.10 -26.41 7.38
CA GLY A 288 -2.12 -25.84 8.73
C GLY A 288 -0.75 -25.44 9.26
N GLU A 289 0.30 -25.47 8.45
CA GLU A 289 1.63 -24.99 8.81
C GLU A 289 1.62 -23.47 9.02
N SER A 290 2.23 -23.00 10.10
CA SER A 290 2.36 -21.56 10.37
C SER A 290 3.33 -20.92 9.40
N LEU A 291 2.94 -19.80 8.79
CA LEU A 291 3.76 -19.06 7.86
C LEU A 291 4.30 -17.76 8.50
N PRO A 292 5.56 -17.41 8.24
CA PRO A 292 6.07 -16.09 8.61
C PRO A 292 5.29 -14.98 7.90
N PHE A 293 4.88 -13.96 8.66
CA PHE A 293 4.23 -12.79 8.11
C PHE A 293 4.69 -11.52 8.81
N PHE A 294 4.54 -10.39 8.12
CA PHE A 294 4.90 -9.06 8.61
C PHE A 294 3.75 -8.11 8.32
N GLN A 295 3.25 -7.46 9.36
CA GLN A 295 2.13 -6.53 9.27
C GLN A 295 2.47 -5.20 9.93
N ASN A 296 2.06 -4.08 9.34
CA ASN A 296 2.24 -2.72 9.85
C ASN A 296 3.71 -2.34 10.11
N GLU A 297 4.63 -3.02 9.47
CA GLU A 297 6.06 -2.85 9.63
C GLU A 297 6.67 -2.04 8.47
N GLY A 298 5.97 -2.00 7.34
CA GLY A 298 6.33 -1.19 6.20
C GLY A 298 5.61 0.14 6.25
N MET A 299 6.35 1.24 6.21
CA MET A 299 5.74 2.52 5.91
C MET A 299 5.82 2.77 4.41
N ASN A 300 4.75 2.44 3.73
CA ASN A 300 4.49 2.93 2.41
C ASN A 300 4.25 4.45 2.49
N LEU A 301 4.61 5.19 1.46
CA LEU A 301 4.51 6.64 1.41
C LEU A 301 3.07 7.16 1.53
N GLN A 302 2.10 6.41 1.01
CA GLN A 302 0.67 6.72 1.17
C GLN A 302 0.15 6.46 2.57
N GLU A 303 0.86 5.67 3.37
CA GLU A 303 0.44 5.15 4.66
C GLU A 303 0.86 5.98 5.85
N ARG A 304 1.62 7.02 5.63
CA ARG A 304 1.83 8.08 6.63
C ARG A 304 0.55 8.86 6.91
N SER A 305 -0.52 8.65 6.12
CA SER A 305 -1.86 9.11 6.46
C SER A 305 -2.44 8.26 7.60
N ALA A 306 -3.23 8.86 8.50
CA ALA A 306 -3.81 8.18 9.67
C ALA A 306 -4.84 7.08 9.32
N ARG A 307 -5.20 6.91 8.05
CA ARG A 307 -6.16 5.93 7.52
C ARG A 307 -5.59 5.28 6.28
N GLY A 308 -6.01 4.06 6.00
CA GLY A 308 -5.63 3.33 4.80
C GLY A 308 -5.18 1.91 5.10
N ASN A 309 -4.67 1.26 4.07
CA ASN A 309 -4.09 -0.06 4.16
C ASN A 309 -2.61 0.02 4.54
N ASP A 310 -2.11 -1.06 5.08
CA ASP A 310 -0.69 -1.34 5.18
C ASP A 310 -0.39 -2.66 4.48
N TYR A 311 0.86 -2.90 4.20
CA TYR A 311 1.27 -4.18 3.63
C TYR A 311 1.25 -5.27 4.70
N LEU A 312 0.81 -6.44 4.26
CA LEU A 312 0.93 -7.70 4.95
C LEU A 312 1.73 -8.64 4.05
N ASP A 313 2.99 -8.80 4.36
CA ASP A 313 3.87 -9.69 3.62
C ASP A 313 3.79 -11.09 4.24
N VAL A 314 3.54 -12.10 3.41
CA VAL A 314 3.52 -13.51 3.80
C VAL A 314 4.60 -14.26 3.06
N VAL A 315 5.43 -15.00 3.78
CA VAL A 315 6.58 -15.72 3.21
C VAL A 315 6.28 -17.22 3.13
N LEU A 316 6.25 -17.75 1.92
CA LEU A 316 6.13 -19.20 1.70
C LEU A 316 7.43 -19.92 2.03
N PRO A 317 7.38 -21.17 2.53
CA PRO A 317 8.57 -21.97 2.80
C PRO A 317 9.42 -22.19 1.54
N GLN A 318 8.76 -22.36 0.40
CA GLN A 318 9.37 -22.59 -0.90
C GLN A 318 8.65 -21.79 -1.99
N THR A 319 9.36 -21.51 -3.07
CA THR A 319 8.77 -20.92 -4.27
C THR A 319 7.85 -21.95 -4.92
N PRO A 320 6.54 -21.65 -5.09
CA PRO A 320 5.62 -22.57 -5.74
C PRO A 320 5.93 -22.70 -7.24
N SER A 321 5.60 -23.83 -7.82
CA SER A 321 5.73 -24.03 -9.26
C SER A 321 4.76 -23.11 -10.03
N GLY A 322 5.13 -22.73 -11.25
CA GLY A 322 4.23 -21.95 -12.12
C GLY A 322 2.90 -22.67 -12.34
N ARG A 323 1.80 -21.93 -12.22
CA ARG A 323 0.40 -22.40 -12.25
C ARG A 323 -0.04 -23.30 -11.08
N GLN A 324 0.80 -23.49 -10.08
CA GLN A 324 0.39 -24.18 -8.85
C GLN A 324 -0.67 -23.36 -8.12
N GLU A 325 -1.76 -24.04 -7.75
CA GLU A 325 -2.77 -23.49 -6.85
C GLU A 325 -2.51 -23.96 -5.43
N PHE A 326 -2.78 -23.09 -4.46
CA PHE A 326 -2.66 -23.34 -3.02
C PHE A 326 -3.58 -22.40 -2.27
N THR A 327 -3.82 -22.70 -0.99
CA THR A 327 -4.69 -21.88 -0.13
C THR A 327 -3.92 -21.36 1.08
N LEU A 328 -4.13 -20.09 1.41
CA LEU A 328 -3.69 -19.48 2.65
C LEU A 328 -4.90 -19.19 3.54
N HIS A 329 -4.73 -19.38 4.83
CA HIS A 329 -5.75 -19.11 5.83
C HIS A 329 -5.26 -18.00 6.76
N PHE A 330 -6.09 -16.99 6.95
CA PHE A 330 -5.82 -15.82 7.79
C PHE A 330 -6.85 -15.80 8.93
N HIS A 331 -6.40 -15.54 10.14
CA HIS A 331 -7.27 -15.13 11.25
C HIS A 331 -6.90 -13.71 11.67
N TYR A 332 -7.88 -12.81 11.73
CA TYR A 332 -7.65 -11.41 12.02
C TYR A 332 -8.86 -10.74 12.66
N ARG A 333 -8.61 -9.64 13.37
CA ARG A 333 -9.63 -8.89 14.10
C ARG A 333 -9.31 -7.41 14.21
N GLY A 334 -10.33 -6.60 14.49
CA GLY A 334 -10.14 -5.16 14.76
C GLY A 334 -11.36 -4.31 14.46
N ASN A 335 -11.17 -3.00 14.41
CA ASN A 335 -12.22 -2.00 14.32
C ASN A 335 -12.20 -1.25 12.97
N VAL A 336 -12.38 -1.98 11.87
CA VAL A 336 -12.38 -1.43 10.50
C VAL A 336 -13.74 -0.84 10.10
N ILE A 337 -14.81 -1.18 10.83
CA ILE A 337 -16.16 -0.73 10.54
C ILE A 337 -16.28 0.74 10.96
N GLN A 338 -16.67 1.59 10.01
CA GLN A 338 -16.82 3.03 10.19
C GLN A 338 -18.28 3.40 10.38
N ASP A 339 -18.54 4.42 11.22
CA ASP A 339 -19.86 5.02 11.38
C ASP A 339 -19.99 6.23 10.44
N ALA A 340 -20.92 6.16 9.49
CA ALA A 340 -21.25 7.26 8.59
C ALA A 340 -22.21 8.28 9.25
N GLY A 341 -22.63 8.04 10.47
CA GLY A 341 -23.69 8.77 11.15
C GLY A 341 -25.09 8.19 10.86
N ASN A 342 -26.06 8.61 11.65
CA ASN A 342 -27.47 8.19 11.55
C ASN A 342 -27.67 6.67 11.60
N GLY A 343 -26.78 5.92 12.29
CA GLY A 343 -26.88 4.47 12.42
C GLY A 343 -26.50 3.68 11.17
N VAL A 344 -25.73 4.27 10.25
CA VAL A 344 -25.17 3.58 9.10
C VAL A 344 -23.71 3.24 9.37
N LEU A 345 -23.41 1.98 9.30
CA LEU A 345 -22.08 1.41 9.46
C LEU A 345 -21.60 0.79 8.14
N PHE A 346 -20.33 0.93 7.80
CA PHE A 346 -19.81 0.42 6.55
C PHE A 346 -18.30 0.09 6.66
N VAL A 347 -17.82 -0.75 5.76
CA VAL A 347 -16.39 -0.89 5.52
C VAL A 347 -15.97 0.06 4.40
N GLY A 348 -14.90 0.83 4.64
CA GLY A 348 -14.44 1.84 3.70
C GLY A 348 -14.03 1.25 2.35
N ALA A 349 -14.42 1.90 1.25
CA ALA A 349 -14.08 1.44 -0.10
C ALA A 349 -12.58 1.48 -0.41
N ARG A 350 -11.80 2.24 0.38
CA ARG A 350 -10.34 2.38 0.24
C ARG A 350 -9.57 1.63 1.31
N GLU A 351 -10.24 0.93 2.21
CA GLU A 351 -9.64 0.16 3.28
C GLU A 351 -10.02 -1.31 3.11
N SER A 352 -9.02 -2.15 2.90
CA SER A 352 -9.24 -3.59 2.76
C SER A 352 -9.60 -4.19 4.11
N TRP A 353 -10.83 -4.64 4.26
CA TRP A 353 -11.31 -5.30 5.48
C TRP A 353 -10.97 -6.80 5.53
N TYR A 354 -10.31 -7.30 4.50
CA TYR A 354 -9.76 -8.64 4.37
C TYR A 354 -8.39 -8.57 3.69
N PRO A 355 -7.51 -9.57 3.84
CA PRO A 355 -6.23 -9.61 3.13
C PRO A 355 -6.44 -9.61 1.63
N HIS A 356 -6.29 -8.45 1.00
CA HIS A 356 -6.46 -8.27 -0.45
C HIS A 356 -5.10 -8.38 -1.15
N LEU A 357 -4.98 -9.26 -2.13
CA LEU A 357 -3.72 -9.46 -2.85
C LEU A 357 -3.49 -8.35 -3.87
N GLY A 358 -2.33 -7.68 -3.76
CA GLY A 358 -1.87 -6.70 -4.74
C GLY A 358 -2.58 -5.34 -4.72
N ASP A 359 -2.13 -4.45 -5.57
CA ASP A 359 -2.67 -3.09 -5.76
C ASP A 359 -3.69 -3.02 -6.91
N SER A 360 -3.79 -4.06 -7.71
CA SER A 360 -4.51 -4.04 -8.97
C SER A 360 -5.98 -4.40 -8.81
N ALA A 361 -6.80 -3.91 -9.74
CA ALA A 361 -8.19 -4.30 -9.90
C ALA A 361 -8.32 -5.74 -10.44
N GLU A 362 -7.69 -6.71 -9.77
CA GLU A 362 -7.87 -8.11 -10.11
C GLU A 362 -9.26 -8.59 -9.70
N PHE A 363 -9.82 -9.49 -10.49
CA PHE A 363 -11.15 -10.01 -10.28
C PHE A 363 -11.08 -11.39 -9.63
N SER A 364 -11.70 -11.53 -8.46
CA SER A 364 -11.80 -12.78 -7.71
C SER A 364 -13.25 -13.14 -7.42
N ALA A 365 -13.52 -14.41 -7.19
CA ALA A 365 -14.81 -14.87 -6.68
C ALA A 365 -14.83 -14.71 -5.15
N TYR A 366 -16.00 -14.40 -4.59
CA TYR A 366 -16.18 -14.21 -3.15
C TYR A 366 -17.34 -15.05 -2.63
N ASP A 367 -17.14 -15.56 -1.43
CA ASP A 367 -18.09 -16.33 -0.65
C ASP A 367 -18.01 -15.81 0.82
N PHE A 368 -19.13 -15.29 1.37
CA PHE A 368 -19.15 -14.65 2.65
C PHE A 368 -20.15 -15.28 3.60
N VAL A 369 -19.73 -15.67 4.77
CA VAL A 369 -20.60 -15.94 5.90
C VAL A 369 -20.42 -14.82 6.92
N LEU A 370 -21.45 -14.01 7.10
CA LEU A 370 -21.43 -12.84 7.98
C LEU A 370 -22.39 -13.06 9.13
N ARG A 371 -21.93 -12.82 10.34
CA ARG A 371 -22.71 -12.84 11.59
C ARG A 371 -22.72 -11.44 12.18
N TRP A 372 -23.90 -10.86 12.42
CA TRP A 372 -24.05 -9.48 12.89
C TRP A 372 -25.22 -9.31 13.87
N PRO A 373 -25.28 -8.22 14.69
CA PRO A 373 -26.38 -7.96 15.62
C PRO A 373 -27.74 -7.88 14.90
N HIS A 374 -28.73 -8.60 15.39
CA HIS A 374 -30.05 -8.78 14.72
C HIS A 374 -30.81 -7.47 14.46
N LYS A 375 -30.53 -6.41 15.25
CA LYS A 375 -31.17 -5.08 15.11
C LYS A 375 -30.82 -4.37 13.80
N LEU A 376 -29.70 -4.71 13.19
CA LEU A 376 -29.23 -4.12 11.97
C LEU A 376 -29.57 -5.01 10.77
N ARG A 377 -29.74 -4.38 9.63
CA ARG A 377 -29.81 -5.05 8.34
C ARG A 377 -28.45 -4.98 7.68
N LEU A 378 -27.95 -6.10 7.21
CA LEU A 378 -26.69 -6.20 6.49
C LEU A 378 -26.95 -6.35 4.99
N ILE A 379 -26.16 -5.63 4.20
CA ILE A 379 -26.13 -5.69 2.73
C ILE A 379 -24.68 -5.91 2.33
N ALA A 380 -24.42 -6.99 1.63
CA ALA A 380 -23.07 -7.34 1.18
C ALA A 380 -23.03 -7.50 -0.34
N THR A 381 -21.81 -7.51 -0.87
CA THR A 381 -21.53 -7.81 -2.27
C THR A 381 -21.94 -9.24 -2.62
N GLY A 382 -22.55 -9.43 -3.79
CA GLY A 382 -23.02 -10.74 -4.26
C GLY A 382 -24.51 -10.99 -3.97
N SER A 383 -24.97 -12.15 -4.37
CA SER A 383 -26.34 -12.61 -4.13
C SER A 383 -26.45 -13.28 -2.78
N LYS A 384 -27.45 -12.87 -1.99
CA LYS A 384 -27.74 -13.51 -0.71
C LYS A 384 -28.35 -14.90 -0.94
N LEU A 385 -27.69 -15.94 -0.45
CA LEU A 385 -28.14 -17.32 -0.59
C LEU A 385 -29.10 -17.69 0.55
N GLU A 386 -28.72 -17.36 1.79
CA GLU A 386 -29.54 -17.65 2.99
C GLU A 386 -29.31 -16.59 4.07
N GLU A 387 -30.26 -16.52 5.00
CA GLU A 387 -30.17 -15.73 6.22
C GLU A 387 -31.04 -16.38 7.29
N HIS A 388 -30.52 -16.53 8.51
CA HIS A 388 -31.24 -17.06 9.64
C HIS A 388 -30.88 -16.32 10.92
N GLU A 389 -31.71 -16.49 11.96
CA GLU A 389 -31.48 -15.93 13.29
C GLU A 389 -30.62 -16.88 14.13
N ASP A 390 -29.66 -16.31 14.87
CA ASP A 390 -28.78 -16.99 15.83
C ASP A 390 -28.75 -16.19 17.15
N GLY A 391 -29.78 -16.36 17.96
CA GLY A 391 -29.96 -15.62 19.20
C GLY A 391 -30.12 -14.11 18.98
N GLU A 392 -29.21 -13.33 19.54
CA GLU A 392 -29.16 -11.86 19.36
C GLU A 392 -28.48 -11.44 18.06
N PHE A 393 -28.12 -12.38 17.23
CA PHE A 393 -27.44 -12.17 15.95
C PHE A 393 -28.27 -12.70 14.78
N ARG A 394 -27.86 -12.31 13.59
CA ARG A 394 -28.24 -12.92 12.33
C ARG A 394 -26.99 -13.46 11.66
N VAL A 395 -27.15 -14.55 10.95
CA VAL A 395 -26.13 -15.13 10.09
C VAL A 395 -26.66 -15.15 8.68
N GLY A 396 -25.87 -14.69 7.75
CA GLY A 396 -26.23 -14.71 6.33
C GLY A 396 -25.05 -15.12 5.48
N HIS A 397 -25.37 -15.69 4.31
CA HIS A 397 -24.43 -16.21 3.34
C HIS A 397 -24.63 -15.49 2.00
N TRP A 398 -23.56 -14.90 1.47
CA TRP A 398 -23.52 -14.23 0.17
C TRP A 398 -22.45 -14.83 -0.72
N LYS A 399 -22.73 -14.86 -2.00
CA LYS A 399 -21.80 -15.36 -3.00
C LYS A 399 -21.84 -14.49 -4.26
N THR A 400 -20.67 -14.21 -4.83
CA THR A 400 -20.62 -13.50 -6.10
C THR A 400 -20.87 -14.46 -7.27
N GLU A 401 -21.75 -14.07 -8.20
CA GLU A 401 -22.04 -14.83 -9.41
C GLU A 401 -20.92 -14.70 -10.46
N LYS A 402 -20.19 -13.59 -10.41
CA LYS A 402 -19.06 -13.28 -11.28
C LYS A 402 -17.91 -12.76 -10.46
N PRO A 403 -16.67 -12.94 -10.90
CA PRO A 403 -15.52 -12.34 -10.26
C PRO A 403 -15.66 -10.81 -10.16
N MET A 404 -15.27 -10.24 -9.03
CA MET A 404 -15.32 -8.81 -8.74
C MET A 404 -13.97 -8.34 -8.22
N SER A 405 -13.64 -7.07 -8.44
CA SER A 405 -12.37 -6.50 -7.99
C SER A 405 -12.32 -6.22 -6.49
N VAL A 406 -13.47 -5.87 -5.91
CA VAL A 406 -13.58 -5.59 -4.46
C VAL A 406 -14.91 -6.12 -3.94
N ALA A 407 -14.94 -6.42 -2.66
CA ALA A 407 -16.12 -6.83 -1.95
C ALA A 407 -16.26 -6.09 -0.63
N GLY A 408 -17.49 -5.77 -0.25
CA GLY A 408 -17.77 -5.03 0.97
C GLY A 408 -19.18 -5.27 1.49
N PHE A 409 -19.47 -4.68 2.63
CA PHE A 409 -20.78 -4.73 3.25
C PHE A 409 -21.11 -3.40 3.95
N ASN A 410 -22.40 -3.19 4.14
CA ASN A 410 -22.95 -2.11 4.93
C ASN A 410 -23.96 -2.65 5.93
N LEU A 411 -24.06 -2.02 7.10
CA LEU A 411 -25.04 -2.32 8.13
C LEU A 411 -25.81 -1.06 8.49
N GLY A 412 -27.10 -1.21 8.78
CA GLY A 412 -27.88 -0.07 9.23
C GLY A 412 -29.35 -0.42 9.45
N GLU A 413 -30.07 0.55 9.99
CA GLU A 413 -31.53 0.50 10.05
C GLU A 413 -32.09 1.00 8.72
N TYR A 414 -32.29 0.08 7.77
CA TYR A 414 -32.73 0.42 6.42
C TYR A 414 -34.23 0.17 6.21
N ALA A 415 -34.90 1.12 5.55
CA ALA A 415 -36.08 0.87 4.76
C ALA A 415 -35.65 0.42 3.36
N SER A 416 -36.37 -0.47 2.73
CA SER A 416 -36.05 -0.94 1.39
C SER A 416 -37.24 -0.91 0.47
N ALA A 417 -36.99 -0.66 -0.81
CA ALA A 417 -37.93 -0.84 -1.91
C ALA A 417 -37.27 -1.59 -3.05
N SER A 418 -38.01 -2.50 -3.69
CA SER A 418 -37.54 -3.28 -4.81
C SER A 418 -38.35 -3.02 -6.04
N VAL A 419 -37.70 -2.91 -7.18
CA VAL A 419 -38.34 -2.84 -8.50
C VAL A 419 -37.78 -3.96 -9.36
N THR A 420 -38.67 -4.81 -9.88
CA THR A 420 -38.29 -5.93 -10.74
C THR A 420 -38.78 -5.68 -12.16
N SER A 421 -37.89 -5.85 -13.14
CA SER A 421 -38.21 -5.78 -14.56
C SER A 421 -37.58 -6.94 -15.29
N GLY A 422 -38.39 -7.91 -15.70
CA GLY A 422 -37.93 -9.17 -16.29
C GLY A 422 -37.08 -9.97 -15.29
N ALA A 423 -35.88 -10.34 -15.70
CA ALA A 423 -34.91 -11.08 -14.86
C ALA A 423 -34.03 -10.15 -13.96
N ARG A 424 -34.27 -8.87 -13.95
CA ARG A 424 -33.47 -7.88 -13.19
C ARG A 424 -34.27 -7.32 -12.02
N SER A 425 -33.65 -7.25 -10.85
CA SER A 425 -34.17 -6.55 -9.67
C SER A 425 -33.22 -5.44 -9.27
N ILE A 426 -33.78 -4.31 -8.87
CA ILE A 426 -33.07 -3.19 -8.27
C ILE A 426 -33.63 -2.99 -6.87
N ASP A 427 -32.80 -3.20 -5.87
CA ASP A 427 -33.12 -2.99 -4.49
C ASP A 427 -32.50 -1.66 -4.01
N VAL A 428 -33.34 -0.78 -3.50
CA VAL A 428 -32.91 0.52 -2.95
C VAL A 428 -33.07 0.48 -1.44
N TYR A 429 -32.03 0.86 -0.73
CA TYR A 429 -31.99 0.89 0.73
C TYR A 429 -31.81 2.34 1.18
N ALA A 430 -32.71 2.82 2.04
CA ALA A 430 -32.67 4.16 2.62
C ALA A 430 -32.56 4.05 4.14
N ASN A 431 -31.78 4.94 4.73
CA ASN A 431 -31.62 5.03 6.17
C ASN A 431 -32.91 5.58 6.81
N ARG A 432 -33.48 4.85 7.77
CA ARG A 432 -34.70 5.24 8.47
C ARG A 432 -34.53 6.51 9.32
N GLN A 433 -33.42 6.65 10.01
CA GLN A 433 -33.15 7.84 10.82
C GLN A 433 -33.06 9.11 9.98
N LEU A 434 -32.36 9.04 8.85
CA LEU A 434 -32.29 10.18 7.91
C LEU A 434 -33.67 10.55 7.38
N GLU A 435 -34.52 9.57 7.08
CA GLU A 435 -35.90 9.78 6.66
C GLU A 435 -36.72 10.49 7.72
N GLU A 436 -36.61 10.06 8.99
CA GLU A 436 -37.31 10.70 10.10
C GLU A 436 -36.83 12.14 10.35
N ASP A 437 -35.54 12.39 10.28
CA ASP A 437 -34.95 13.72 10.42
C ASP A 437 -35.32 14.64 9.26
N LEU A 438 -35.38 14.13 8.04
CA LEU A 438 -35.87 14.86 6.88
C LEU A 438 -37.38 15.16 7.03
N ARG A 439 -38.20 14.22 7.49
CA ARG A 439 -39.62 14.46 7.78
C ARG A 439 -39.79 15.53 8.85
N LYS A 440 -39.02 15.49 9.95
CA LYS A 440 -39.04 16.52 10.99
C LYS A 440 -38.69 17.90 10.44
N ARG A 441 -37.72 17.99 9.54
CA ARG A 441 -37.32 19.25 8.87
C ARG A 441 -38.33 19.73 7.83
N LEU A 442 -38.97 18.81 7.12
CA LEU A 442 -40.00 19.14 6.11
C LEU A 442 -41.36 19.46 6.72
N THR A 443 -41.58 19.13 8.00
CA THR A 443 -42.76 19.59 8.77
C THR A 443 -42.59 20.99 9.37
N LEU A 444 -41.47 21.69 9.11
CA LEU A 444 -41.33 23.11 9.40
C LEU A 444 -42.32 23.90 8.54
N HIS A 445 -43.13 24.71 9.22
CA HIS A 445 -44.28 25.46 8.67
C HIS A 445 -43.92 26.27 7.43
N ASP A 446 -44.85 26.42 6.49
CA ASP A 446 -44.75 27.28 5.31
C ASP A 446 -44.28 28.72 5.58
N ALA A 447 -44.36 29.18 6.84
CA ALA A 447 -43.83 30.47 7.27
C ALA A 447 -42.31 30.58 7.30
N ASP A 448 -41.58 29.46 7.52
CA ASP A 448 -40.13 29.47 7.61
C ASP A 448 -39.44 29.39 6.24
N ILE A 449 -40.16 28.95 5.21
CA ILE A 449 -39.66 28.89 3.83
C ILE A 449 -39.53 30.28 3.22
N LEU A 450 -40.35 31.24 3.66
CA LEU A 450 -40.32 32.63 3.18
C LEU A 450 -39.21 33.48 3.78
N SER A 451 -38.46 32.98 4.78
CA SER A 451 -37.35 33.69 5.45
C SER A 451 -35.96 33.33 4.97
N LEU A 452 -35.79 32.40 4.03
CA LEU A 452 -34.50 32.10 3.45
C LEU A 452 -34.00 33.24 2.56
N PRO A 453 -32.78 33.77 2.77
CA PRO A 453 -32.24 34.81 1.92
C PRO A 453 -32.12 34.27 0.49
N SER A 454 -32.76 34.96 -0.45
CA SER A 454 -32.71 34.61 -1.87
C SER A 454 -31.27 34.69 -2.37
N VAL A 455 -30.65 33.55 -2.64
CA VAL A 455 -29.41 33.51 -3.43
C VAL A 455 -29.77 33.87 -4.86
N ARG A 456 -29.47 35.11 -5.28
CA ARG A 456 -29.64 35.56 -6.66
C ARG A 456 -28.60 34.86 -7.53
N PHE A 457 -28.98 33.83 -8.24
CA PHE A 457 -28.33 33.46 -9.48
C PHE A 457 -28.80 34.41 -10.59
N GLY A 458 -27.81 34.93 -11.32
CA GLY A 458 -28.08 35.93 -12.36
C GLY A 458 -29.10 35.49 -13.40
N SER A 459 -29.85 36.49 -13.82
CA SER A 459 -31.00 36.53 -14.70
C SER A 459 -30.91 35.64 -15.95
N ALA A 460 -31.93 34.77 -16.12
CA ALA A 460 -32.58 34.55 -17.39
C ALA A 460 -34.08 34.46 -17.14
N SER A 461 -34.79 35.46 -17.64
CA SER A 461 -36.23 35.62 -17.58
C SER A 461 -36.96 34.54 -18.37
N THR A 462 -37.84 33.78 -17.71
CA THR A 462 -39.11 33.33 -18.30
C THR A 462 -40.09 33.01 -17.17
N ALA A 463 -41.20 33.72 -17.14
CA ALA A 463 -42.28 33.49 -16.23
C ALA A 463 -42.98 32.17 -16.56
N HIS A 464 -42.95 31.23 -15.60
CA HIS A 464 -43.88 30.11 -15.61
C HIS A 464 -44.76 30.15 -14.37
N SER A 465 -46.07 29.99 -14.63
CA SER A 465 -47.13 29.93 -13.63
C SER A 465 -46.84 28.87 -12.58
N VAL A 466 -46.90 29.25 -11.32
CA VAL A 466 -46.76 28.35 -10.16
C VAL A 466 -48.04 27.50 -10.10
N VAL A 467 -47.89 26.22 -10.50
CA VAL A 467 -48.84 25.17 -10.13
C VAL A 467 -48.48 24.75 -8.71
N PRO A 468 -49.41 24.66 -7.77
CA PRO A 468 -49.11 24.18 -6.41
C PRO A 468 -48.51 22.79 -6.50
N PRO A 469 -47.44 22.50 -5.72
CA PRO A 469 -46.81 21.21 -5.78
C PRO A 469 -47.76 20.11 -5.36
N ALA A 470 -47.84 19.06 -6.16
CA ALA A 470 -48.53 17.85 -5.77
C ALA A 470 -47.96 17.33 -4.43
N PRO A 471 -48.77 16.71 -3.56
CA PRO A 471 -48.28 16.18 -2.30
C PRO A 471 -47.04 15.29 -2.55
N SER A 472 -45.97 15.59 -1.84
CA SER A 472 -44.72 14.85 -1.98
C SER A 472 -44.97 13.36 -1.82
N PRO A 473 -44.49 12.51 -2.74
CA PRO A 473 -44.69 11.07 -2.65
C PRO A 473 -44.09 10.55 -1.35
N SER A 474 -44.69 9.50 -0.78
CA SER A 474 -44.08 8.85 0.38
C SER A 474 -42.68 8.39 0.02
N PRO A 475 -41.74 8.27 0.97
CA PRO A 475 -40.40 7.78 0.69
C PRO A 475 -40.37 6.43 -0.06
N ALA A 476 -41.36 5.57 0.22
CA ALA A 476 -41.53 4.32 -0.52
C ALA A 476 -41.92 4.55 -2.00
N ASP A 477 -42.70 5.60 -2.27
CA ASP A 477 -43.10 5.98 -3.63
C ASP A 477 -41.98 6.72 -4.37
N ALA A 478 -41.18 7.53 -3.66
CA ALA A 478 -40.00 8.16 -4.20
C ALA A 478 -38.92 7.10 -4.57
N LEU A 479 -38.71 6.09 -3.73
CA LEU A 479 -37.83 4.97 -4.01
C LEU A 479 -38.30 4.14 -5.21
N LYS A 480 -39.61 3.94 -5.38
CA LYS A 480 -40.20 3.29 -6.58
C LYS A 480 -40.01 4.11 -7.86
N GLN A 481 -39.94 5.45 -7.75
CA GLN A 481 -39.69 6.31 -8.90
C GLN A 481 -38.20 6.32 -9.31
N LEU A 482 -37.30 6.20 -8.37
CA LEU A 482 -35.86 6.05 -8.66
C LEU A 482 -35.50 4.68 -9.30
N GLY A 483 -36.36 3.68 -9.13
CA GLY A 483 -36.19 2.34 -9.74
C GLY A 483 -36.82 2.21 -11.14
N LYS A 484 -37.43 3.26 -11.69
CA LYS A 484 -37.93 3.32 -13.07
C LYS A 484 -36.94 4.00 -13.99
#